data_f62fc8365966c98296ec8e11d29e1db1
#
_entry.id   f62fc8365966c98296ec8e11d29e1db1
#
_cell.length_a   1.000
_cell.length_b   1.000
_cell.length_c   1.000
_cell.angle_alpha   90.00
_cell.angle_beta   90.00
_cell.angle_gamma   90.00
#
_symmetry.space_group_name_H-M   'P 1'
#
loop_
_entity.id
_entity.type
_entity.pdbx_description
1 polymer ?
#
loop_
_entity_poly.entity_id
_entity_poly.type
_entity_poly.pdbx_seq_one_letter_code
_entity_poly.pdbx_strand_id
1 'polypeptide(L)'
;MQENSCGGEPFALRVIGDTMAPEFVDGCIIIIDPSGVVKDGSYVLVRHNDEYIFRQLVFGEGVYFLLTLAEGHEAIEIPDLVPVEGVIIQQGARRRKDRKHYT
;
A
#
# COMPACT_ATOMS: atom_id res chain seq x y z
N MET A 1 -13.86 -21.21 -2.61
CA MET A 1 -13.79 -20.65 -2.30
C MET A 1 -13.27 -20.10 -2.09
N GLN A 2 -13.09 -19.82 -1.92
CA GLN A 2 -12.77 -19.25 -1.61
C GLN A 2 -12.65 -18.48 -1.25
N GLU A 3 -12.61 -18.16 -1.06
CA GLU A 3 -12.63 -17.41 -0.61
C GLU A 3 -12.50 -16.71 -0.23
N ASN A 4 -12.57 -16.48 -0.30
CA ASN A 4 -12.58 -15.64 0.26
C ASN A 4 -12.55 -14.97 0.84
N SER A 5 -12.52 -15.26 0.17
CA SER A 5 -13.09 -14.62 1.17
C SER A 5 -12.35 -13.47 1.72
N CYS A 6 -13.01 -12.76 2.41
CA CYS A 6 -12.39 -11.61 2.98
C CYS A 6 -11.13 -12.00 3.70
N GLY A 7 -10.17 -11.17 3.67
CA GLY A 7 -8.96 -11.42 4.40
C GLY A 7 -8.11 -12.56 3.89
N GLY A 8 -7.76 -12.57 2.66
CA GLY A 8 -6.87 -13.58 2.13
C GLY A 8 -5.51 -13.57 2.82
N GLU A 9 -4.67 -14.50 2.43
CA GLU A 9 -3.32 -14.60 2.97
C GLU A 9 -2.43 -13.48 2.45
N PRO A 10 -1.45 -13.07 3.23
CA PRO A 10 -0.48 -12.08 2.75
C PRO A 10 0.22 -12.55 1.49
N PHE A 11 0.56 -11.61 0.64
CA PHE A 11 1.23 -11.91 -0.61
C PHE A 11 2.28 -10.85 -0.91
N ALA A 12 3.19 -11.19 -1.82
CA ALA A 12 4.32 -10.33 -2.16
C ALA A 12 4.11 -9.70 -3.52
N LEU A 13 4.51 -8.44 -3.64
CA LEU A 13 4.53 -7.75 -4.93
C LEU A 13 5.85 -7.00 -5.06
N ARG A 14 6.25 -6.77 -6.30
CA ARG A 14 7.42 -5.95 -6.60
C ARG A 14 6.94 -4.53 -6.92
N VAL A 15 7.56 -3.55 -6.28
CA VAL A 15 7.26 -2.16 -6.56
C VAL A 15 7.90 -1.76 -7.90
N ILE A 16 7.10 -1.13 -8.76
CA ILE A 16 7.58 -0.64 -10.04
C ILE A 16 7.44 0.88 -10.03
N GLY A 17 8.53 1.57 -10.33
CA GLY A 17 8.53 3.02 -10.34
C GLY A 17 9.03 3.59 -9.03
N ASP A 18 9.07 4.91 -8.96
CA ASP A 18 9.67 5.62 -7.84
C ASP A 18 8.70 6.55 -7.10
N THR A 19 7.39 6.37 -7.29
CA THR A 19 6.41 7.26 -6.67
C THR A 19 6.43 7.18 -5.15
N MET A 20 6.94 6.08 -4.60
CA MET A 20 7.01 5.89 -3.15
C MET A 20 8.45 5.92 -2.64
N ALA A 21 9.37 6.42 -3.44
CA ALA A 21 10.74 6.63 -2.98
C ALA A 21 10.79 7.82 -2.02
N PRO A 22 11.73 7.87 -1.12
CA PRO A 22 12.83 6.93 -0.91
C PRO A 22 12.50 5.74 -0.02
N GLU A 23 11.32 5.72 0.61
CA GLU A 23 10.97 4.63 1.53
C GLU A 23 10.88 3.30 0.78
N PHE A 24 10.25 3.33 -0.41
CA PHE A 24 10.08 2.14 -1.24
C PHE A 24 10.72 2.40 -2.58
N VAL A 25 11.87 1.80 -2.83
CA VAL A 25 12.59 2.03 -4.07
C VAL A 25 12.08 1.09 -5.15
N ASP A 26 12.26 1.50 -6.40
CA ASP A 26 11.89 0.68 -7.54
C ASP A 26 12.55 -0.71 -7.42
N GLY A 27 11.75 -1.73 -7.61
CA GLY A 27 12.24 -3.11 -7.57
C GLY A 27 12.18 -3.77 -6.21
N CYS A 28 11.86 -3.03 -5.13
CA CYS A 28 11.78 -3.66 -3.82
C CYS A 28 10.55 -4.56 -3.74
N ILE A 29 10.57 -5.50 -2.81
CA ILE A 29 9.47 -6.43 -2.61
C ILE A 29 8.70 -5.98 -1.37
N ILE A 30 7.38 -5.88 -1.50
CA ILE A 30 6.52 -5.53 -0.38
C ILE A 30 5.60 -6.71 -0.09
N ILE A 31 5.26 -6.86 1.19
CA ILE A 31 4.31 -7.90 1.63
C ILE A 31 3.03 -7.18 1.99
N ILE A 32 1.94 -7.65 1.44
CA ILE A 32 0.62 -7.04 1.58
C ILE A 32 -0.28 -7.98 2.34
N ASP A 33 -0.95 -7.47 3.36
CA ASP A 33 -1.93 -8.23 4.13
C ASP A 33 -3.32 -7.73 3.76
N PRO A 34 -4.12 -8.55 3.04
CA PRO A 34 -5.48 -8.13 2.67
C PRO A 34 -6.40 -7.93 3.85
N SER A 35 -6.09 -8.55 4.99
CA SER A 35 -6.90 -8.43 6.19
C SER A 35 -6.31 -7.47 7.22
N GLY A 36 -5.25 -6.74 6.85
CA GLY A 36 -4.61 -5.83 7.78
C GLY A 36 -5.47 -4.64 8.13
N VAL A 37 -5.20 -4.05 9.27
CA VAL A 37 -5.94 -2.88 9.74
C VAL A 37 -5.41 -1.64 9.04
N VAL A 38 -6.32 -0.89 8.42
CA VAL A 38 -5.97 0.35 7.74
C VAL A 38 -6.05 1.50 8.73
N LYS A 39 -4.98 2.27 8.82
CA LYS A 39 -4.89 3.41 9.72
C LYS A 39 -4.43 4.63 8.94
N ASP A 40 -4.60 5.79 9.54
CA ASP A 40 -4.02 7.01 8.99
C ASP A 40 -2.51 6.83 8.90
N GLY A 41 -1.96 7.04 7.71
CA GLY A 41 -0.54 6.85 7.47
C GLY A 41 -0.14 5.47 6.98
N SER A 42 -1.08 4.52 6.92
CA SER A 42 -0.78 3.19 6.40
C SER A 42 -0.36 3.25 4.94
N TYR A 43 0.56 2.37 4.57
CA TYR A 43 0.86 2.16 3.15
C TYR A 43 -0.10 1.09 2.65
N VAL A 44 -0.76 1.36 1.53
CA VAL A 44 -1.86 0.52 1.05
C VAL A 44 -1.72 0.21 -0.42
N LEU A 45 -2.26 -0.94 -0.81
CA LEU A 45 -2.45 -1.28 -2.21
C LEU A 45 -3.92 -0.99 -2.53
N VAL A 46 -4.15 -0.21 -3.57
CA VAL A 46 -5.49 0.28 -3.91
C VAL A 46 -5.78 -0.04 -5.37
N ARG A 47 -7.02 -0.41 -5.63
CA ARG A 47 -7.49 -0.58 -7.00
C ARG A 47 -8.14 0.72 -7.45
N HIS A 48 -7.54 1.36 -8.46
CA HIS A 48 -7.99 2.65 -8.95
C HIS A 48 -8.00 2.64 -10.47
N ASN A 49 -9.16 2.92 -11.07
CA ASN A 49 -9.32 2.91 -12.53
C ASN A 49 -8.81 1.61 -13.16
N ASP A 50 -9.16 0.48 -12.53
CA ASP A 50 -8.80 -0.87 -12.98
C ASP A 50 -7.31 -1.16 -12.93
N GLU A 51 -6.56 -0.36 -12.18
CA GLU A 51 -5.14 -0.60 -11.95
C GLU A 51 -4.86 -0.68 -10.47
N TYR A 52 -3.83 -1.41 -10.12
CA TYR A 52 -3.37 -1.44 -8.74
C TYR A 52 -2.33 -0.36 -8.56
N ILE A 53 -2.54 0.50 -7.57
CA ILE A 53 -1.56 1.53 -7.22
C ILE A 53 -1.16 1.38 -5.77
N PHE A 54 0.06 1.79 -5.47
CA PHE A 54 0.63 1.70 -4.14
C PHE A 54 0.81 3.13 -3.62
N ARG A 55 0.17 3.43 -2.50
CA ARG A 55 0.15 4.80 -1.97
C ARG A 55 0.14 4.78 -0.46
N GLN A 56 0.36 5.96 0.14
CA GLN A 56 0.17 6.15 1.58
C GLN A 56 -1.21 6.74 1.79
N LEU A 57 -1.96 6.16 2.71
CA LEU A 57 -3.32 6.62 3.02
C LEU A 57 -3.28 7.62 4.15
N VAL A 58 -3.98 8.74 3.96
CA VAL A 58 -4.11 9.77 4.98
C VAL A 58 -5.60 10.10 5.10
N PHE A 59 -6.10 10.21 6.32
CA PHE A 59 -7.49 10.52 6.58
C PHE A 59 -7.63 11.99 7.00
N GLY A 60 -8.57 12.70 6.40
CA GLY A 60 -8.83 14.09 6.77
C GLY A 60 -10.22 14.52 6.36
N GLU A 61 -10.93 15.20 7.28
CA GLU A 61 -12.20 15.85 7.00
C GLU A 61 -13.23 14.94 6.35
N GLY A 62 -13.29 13.70 6.81
CA GLY A 62 -14.32 12.76 6.36
C GLY A 62 -14.01 12.03 5.07
N VAL A 63 -12.86 12.26 4.48
CA VAL A 63 -12.45 11.57 3.27
C VAL A 63 -11.03 11.03 3.43
N TYR A 64 -10.63 10.16 2.51
CA TYR A 64 -9.30 9.57 2.51
C TYR A 64 -8.52 10.09 1.32
N PHE A 65 -7.24 10.34 1.53
CA PHE A 65 -6.34 10.78 0.47
C PHE A 65 -5.25 9.74 0.28
N LEU A 66 -4.92 9.50 -0.98
CA LEU A 66 -3.84 8.58 -1.35
C LEU A 66 -2.69 9.45 -1.83
N LEU A 67 -1.57 9.36 -1.11
CA LEU A 67 -0.41 10.21 -1.37
C LEU A 67 0.76 9.40 -1.88
N THR A 68 1.57 10.01 -2.75
CA THR A 68 2.87 9.47 -3.07
C THR A 68 3.88 10.08 -2.10
N LEU A 69 5.01 9.41 -1.94
CA LEU A 69 6.11 9.95 -1.14
C LEU A 69 7.02 10.83 -1.97
N ALA A 70 7.11 10.55 -3.27
CA ALA A 70 7.89 11.38 -4.18
C ALA A 70 7.10 12.64 -4.51
N GLU A 71 7.81 13.73 -4.75
CA GLU A 71 7.17 15.00 -5.09
C GLU A 71 6.66 15.00 -6.52
N GLY A 72 5.74 15.92 -6.79
CA GLY A 72 5.27 16.13 -8.16
C GLY A 72 4.02 15.36 -8.54
N HIS A 73 3.43 14.66 -7.59
CA HIS A 73 2.21 13.89 -7.86
C HIS A 73 1.06 14.43 -7.03
N GLU A 74 -0.12 14.42 -7.59
CA GLU A 74 -1.30 14.92 -6.87
C GLU A 74 -1.90 13.82 -6.00
N ALA A 75 -2.50 14.24 -4.88
CA ALA A 75 -3.23 13.32 -4.02
C ALA A 75 -4.49 12.84 -4.73
N ILE A 76 -4.85 11.59 -4.48
CA ILE A 76 -6.08 11.03 -5.01
C ILE A 76 -7.04 10.90 -3.85
N GLU A 77 -8.21 11.50 -3.97
CA GLU A 77 -9.23 11.44 -2.93
C GLU A 77 -10.13 10.23 -3.16
N ILE A 78 -10.39 9.47 -2.11
CA ILE A 78 -11.37 8.37 -2.17
C ILE A 78 -12.36 8.55 -1.03
N PRO A 79 -13.64 8.25 -1.29
CA PRO A 79 -14.69 8.49 -0.28
C PRO A 79 -14.72 7.45 0.83
N ASP A 80 -14.20 6.26 0.55
CA ASP A 80 -14.22 5.18 1.54
C ASP A 80 -13.06 4.21 1.25
N LEU A 81 -13.00 3.14 2.02
CA LEU A 81 -11.91 2.18 1.92
C LEU A 81 -12.21 1.00 1.01
N VAL A 82 -13.33 1.04 0.29
CA VAL A 82 -13.70 -0.07 -0.61
C VAL A 82 -12.60 -0.40 -1.62
N PRO A 83 -11.93 0.60 -2.24
CA PRO A 83 -10.87 0.26 -3.20
C PRO A 83 -9.58 -0.29 -2.60
N VAL A 84 -9.43 -0.23 -1.27
CA VAL A 84 -8.19 -0.70 -0.63
C VAL A 84 -8.16 -2.22 -0.64
N GLU A 85 -7.11 -2.78 -1.25
CA GLU A 85 -6.96 -4.22 -1.39
C GLU A 85 -6.16 -4.84 -0.26
N GLY A 86 -5.32 -4.05 0.38
CA GLY A 86 -4.53 -4.55 1.50
C GLY A 86 -3.57 -3.52 2.02
N VAL A 87 -2.95 -3.85 3.13
CA VAL A 87 -2.01 -2.99 3.84
C VAL A 87 -0.62 -3.59 3.73
N ILE A 88 0.37 -2.74 3.48
CA ILE A 88 1.75 -3.20 3.42
C ILE A 88 2.25 -3.41 4.86
N ILE A 89 2.68 -4.62 5.16
CA ILE A 89 3.14 -4.96 6.50
C ILE A 89 4.65 -5.12 6.59
N GLN A 90 5.32 -5.25 5.45
CA GLN A 90 6.75 -5.49 5.46
C GLN A 90 7.34 -5.12 4.12
N GLN A 91 8.56 -4.63 4.14
CA GLN A 91 9.36 -4.44 2.95
C GLN A 91 10.53 -5.41 3.01
N GLY A 92 10.64 -6.28 2.00
CA GLY A 92 11.77 -7.16 1.88
C GLY A 92 12.96 -6.43 1.32
N ALA A 93 14.14 -6.84 1.71
CA ALA A 93 15.35 -6.23 1.23
C ALA A 93 16.33 -7.33 0.84
N ARG A 94 17.36 -6.93 0.10
CA ARG A 94 18.37 -7.86 -0.35
C ARG A 94 19.04 -8.56 0.82
N ARG A 95 19.24 -7.85 1.93
CA ARG A 95 19.79 -8.41 3.15
C ARG A 95 18.72 -8.46 4.22
N ARG A 96 18.76 -9.51 5.02
CA ARG A 96 17.77 -9.68 6.08
C ARG A 96 17.73 -8.48 7.03
N LYS A 97 18.84 -7.92 7.36
CA LYS A 97 18.90 -6.81 8.31
C LYS A 97 18.26 -5.53 7.80
N ASP A 98 18.06 -5.43 6.49
CA ASP A 98 17.46 -4.25 5.89
C ASP A 98 15.95 -4.37 5.74
N ARG A 99 15.38 -5.44 6.26
CA ARG A 99 13.94 -5.68 6.16
C ARG A 99 13.19 -4.73 7.09
N LYS A 100 12.09 -4.17 6.61
CA LYS A 100 11.28 -3.22 7.38
C LYS A 100 9.87 -3.74 7.56
N HIS A 101 9.30 -3.44 8.72
CA HIS A 101 7.93 -3.83 9.09
C HIS A 101 7.10 -2.58 9.34
N TYR A 102 5.81 -2.64 8.98
CA TYR A 102 4.94 -1.46 9.01
C TYR A 102 3.67 -1.67 9.83
N THR A 103 3.62 -2.69 10.66
CA THR A 103 2.46 -2.90 11.54
C THR A 103 2.85 -3.06 12.99
#